data_ab9412e4313f10d378b67f241a5542f0
#
_entry.id   ab9412e4313f10d378b67f241a5542f0
#
_cell.length_a   1.000
_cell.length_b   1.000
_cell.length_c   1.000
_cell.angle_alpha   90.00
_cell.angle_beta   90.00
_cell.angle_gamma   90.00
#
_symmetry.space_group_name_H-M   'P 1'
#
loop_
_entity.id
_entity.type
_entity.pdbx_description
1 polymer ?
#
loop_
_entity_poly.entity_id
_entity_poly.type
_entity_poly.pdbx_seq_one_letter_code
_entity_poly.pdbx_strand_id
1 'polypeptide(L)'
;MLSPAFRFDPYSPAVDADPFPLYKVLRDDFPCFWSADANMWVLSRYDDIVRALNDWKTYSSAKGNLMDELPNRAGATLGTTDPPRHDRLRGLIQHAFAKRNLDYIEGHIREAARDAIAGFADAKTFDFVEHFSSKVTVKVLFRLL
;
A
#
# COMPACT_ATOMS: atom_id res chain seq x y z
N MET A 1 9.10 -34.88 20.71
CA MET A 1 9.87 -33.97 19.85
C MET A 1 9.17 -32.65 19.87
N LEU A 2 9.77 -31.59 20.39
CA LEU A 2 9.24 -30.24 20.29
C LEU A 2 9.22 -29.88 18.83
N SER A 3 8.04 -29.60 18.28
CA SER A 3 7.88 -29.02 16.93
C SER A 3 8.77 -27.76 16.87
N PRO A 4 9.53 -27.54 15.79
CA PRO A 4 10.27 -26.30 15.68
C PRO A 4 9.31 -25.15 15.86
N ALA A 5 9.66 -24.19 16.75
CA ALA A 5 8.80 -23.05 17.02
C ALA A 5 8.51 -22.35 15.69
N PHE A 6 7.23 -22.08 15.40
CA PHE A 6 6.83 -21.36 14.20
C PHE A 6 7.57 -20.02 14.12
N ARG A 7 8.09 -19.69 12.93
CA ARG A 7 8.82 -18.46 12.65
C ARG A 7 8.23 -17.80 11.42
N PHE A 8 8.03 -16.52 11.50
CA PHE A 8 7.57 -15.70 10.38
C PHE A 8 8.46 -14.46 10.28
N ASP A 9 9.22 -14.40 9.20
CA ASP A 9 10.08 -13.27 8.83
C ASP A 9 9.52 -12.65 7.54
N PRO A 10 8.86 -11.47 7.62
CA PRO A 10 8.29 -10.81 6.44
C PRO A 10 9.34 -10.35 5.42
N TYR A 11 10.62 -10.28 5.80
CA TYR A 11 11.72 -9.92 4.91
C TYR A 11 12.38 -11.12 4.22
N SER A 12 11.92 -12.33 4.55
CA SER A 12 12.48 -13.54 3.96
C SER A 12 12.15 -13.65 2.47
N PRO A 13 13.12 -13.95 1.60
CA PRO A 13 12.86 -14.21 0.18
C PRO A 13 11.83 -15.32 -0.08
N ALA A 14 11.69 -16.27 0.83
CA ALA A 14 10.69 -17.33 0.73
C ALA A 14 9.28 -16.80 0.96
N VAL A 15 9.11 -15.84 1.87
CA VAL A 15 7.83 -15.14 2.11
C VAL A 15 7.50 -14.24 0.93
N ASP A 16 8.50 -13.55 0.38
CA ASP A 16 8.31 -12.69 -0.80
C ASP A 16 7.87 -13.50 -2.03
N ALA A 17 8.44 -14.68 -2.23
CA ALA A 17 8.10 -15.55 -3.36
C ALA A 17 6.69 -16.17 -3.25
N ASP A 18 6.28 -16.66 -2.08
CA ASP A 18 4.94 -17.20 -1.82
C ASP A 18 4.54 -17.07 -0.35
N PRO A 19 3.87 -15.97 0.04
CA PRO A 19 3.46 -15.73 1.41
C PRO A 19 2.24 -16.53 1.86
N PHE A 20 1.41 -17.03 0.93
CA PHE A 20 0.07 -17.54 1.22
C PHE A 20 0.03 -18.74 2.14
N PRO A 21 0.92 -19.76 2.04
CA PRO A 21 0.96 -20.87 2.98
C PRO A 21 1.22 -20.41 4.42
N LEU A 22 2.15 -19.47 4.60
CA LEU A 22 2.47 -18.91 5.93
C LEU A 22 1.34 -18.03 6.47
N TYR A 23 0.69 -17.25 5.62
CA TYR A 23 -0.49 -16.47 6.02
C TYR A 23 -1.65 -17.37 6.46
N LYS A 24 -1.77 -18.57 5.88
CA LYS A 24 -2.76 -19.56 6.35
C LYS A 24 -2.44 -20.01 7.76
N VAL A 25 -1.20 -20.38 8.05
CA VAL A 25 -0.76 -20.79 9.40
C VAL A 25 -0.95 -19.66 10.41
N LEU A 26 -0.60 -18.42 10.04
CA LEU A 26 -0.83 -17.25 10.89
C LEU A 26 -2.32 -17.10 11.23
N ARG A 27 -3.24 -17.18 10.23
CA ARG A 27 -4.68 -17.04 10.48
C ARG A 27 -5.26 -18.15 11.36
N ASP A 28 -4.80 -19.37 11.14
CA ASP A 28 -5.38 -20.54 11.81
C ASP A 28 -4.85 -20.69 13.24
N ASP A 29 -3.53 -20.59 13.41
CA ASP A 29 -2.84 -20.97 14.66
C ASP A 29 -2.28 -19.77 15.44
N PHE A 30 -1.88 -18.68 14.74
CA PHE A 30 -1.20 -17.53 15.32
C PHE A 30 -1.80 -16.18 14.86
N PRO A 31 -3.08 -15.90 15.12
CA PRO A 31 -3.76 -14.72 14.54
C PRO A 31 -3.18 -13.36 14.99
N CYS A 32 -2.49 -13.35 16.11
CA CYS A 32 -1.68 -12.23 16.60
C CYS A 32 -0.31 -12.78 16.96
N PHE A 33 0.68 -12.59 16.10
CA PHE A 33 2.00 -13.20 16.21
C PHE A 33 3.09 -12.14 16.41
N TRP A 34 3.99 -12.39 17.35
CA TRP A 34 5.20 -11.57 17.50
C TRP A 34 6.31 -12.09 16.59
N SER A 35 6.65 -11.34 15.55
CA SER A 35 7.82 -11.63 14.73
C SER A 35 9.07 -11.03 15.39
N ALA A 36 9.92 -11.90 15.94
CA ALA A 36 11.18 -11.47 16.51
C ALA A 36 12.17 -10.98 15.45
N ASP A 37 12.06 -11.51 14.22
CA ASP A 37 12.92 -11.14 13.09
C ASP A 37 12.64 -9.71 12.63
N ALA A 38 11.38 -9.33 12.59
CA ALA A 38 10.95 -8.00 12.18
C ALA A 38 10.69 -7.04 13.35
N ASN A 39 10.80 -7.55 14.61
CA ASN A 39 10.52 -6.79 15.82
C ASN A 39 9.14 -6.10 15.80
N MET A 40 8.11 -6.84 15.35
CA MET A 40 6.76 -6.31 15.22
C MET A 40 5.68 -7.36 15.49
N TRP A 41 4.49 -6.88 15.85
CA TRP A 41 3.29 -7.70 15.90
C TRP A 41 2.66 -7.83 14.52
N VAL A 42 2.25 -9.05 14.18
CA VAL A 42 1.58 -9.39 12.92
C VAL A 42 0.14 -9.81 13.21
N LEU A 43 -0.82 -9.09 12.66
CA LEU A 43 -2.23 -9.45 12.67
C LEU A 43 -2.57 -10.12 11.33
N SER A 44 -3.31 -11.23 11.36
CA SER A 44 -3.57 -12.01 10.15
C SER A 44 -5.06 -12.24 9.86
N ARG A 45 -5.96 -12.10 10.84
CA ARG A 45 -7.40 -12.26 10.64
C ARG A 45 -8.05 -10.97 10.21
N TYR A 46 -8.98 -11.06 9.26
CA TYR A 46 -9.68 -9.93 8.68
C TYR A 46 -10.31 -9.00 9.74
N ASP A 47 -11.07 -9.57 10.67
CA ASP A 47 -11.78 -8.78 11.69
C ASP A 47 -10.82 -8.05 12.64
N ASP A 48 -9.69 -8.66 12.99
CA ASP A 48 -8.67 -8.04 13.83
C ASP A 48 -7.97 -6.90 13.09
N ILE A 49 -7.67 -7.10 11.80
CA ILE A 49 -7.07 -6.06 10.94
C ILE A 49 -8.03 -4.89 10.77
N VAL A 50 -9.32 -5.15 10.46
CA VAL A 50 -10.33 -4.09 10.31
C VAL A 50 -10.51 -3.32 11.61
N ARG A 51 -10.53 -4.00 12.75
CA ARG A 51 -10.59 -3.36 14.07
C ARG A 51 -9.38 -2.46 14.31
N ALA A 52 -8.16 -2.97 14.05
CA ALA A 52 -6.94 -2.21 14.24
C ALA A 52 -6.89 -0.97 13.33
N LEU A 53 -7.28 -1.10 12.06
CA LEU A 53 -7.30 0.01 11.10
C LEU A 53 -8.32 1.12 11.45
N ASN A 54 -9.39 0.79 12.18
CA ASN A 54 -10.41 1.75 12.59
C ASN A 54 -10.17 2.35 13.98
N ASP A 55 -9.29 1.76 14.78
CA ASP A 55 -8.97 2.23 16.13
C ASP A 55 -7.63 2.99 16.16
N TRP A 56 -7.61 4.16 15.50
CA TRP A 56 -6.43 5.03 15.45
C TRP A 56 -5.93 5.49 16.82
N LYS A 57 -6.77 5.45 17.86
CA LYS A 57 -6.38 5.84 19.22
C LYS A 57 -5.46 4.82 19.85
N THR A 58 -5.68 3.54 19.56
CA THR A 58 -4.82 2.43 20.01
C THR A 58 -3.68 2.16 19.03
N TYR A 59 -3.99 2.19 17.72
CA TYR A 59 -3.06 1.85 16.64
C TYR A 59 -2.76 3.09 15.78
N SER A 60 -1.92 3.97 16.32
CA SER A 60 -1.54 5.22 15.69
C SER A 60 -0.60 5.00 14.50
N SER A 61 -0.83 5.73 13.40
CA SER A 61 0.09 5.79 12.25
C SER A 61 1.11 6.92 12.36
N ALA A 62 1.09 7.72 13.43
CA ALA A 62 1.93 8.92 13.55
C ALA A 62 3.44 8.63 13.59
N LYS A 63 3.84 7.39 13.93
CA LYS A 63 5.24 6.96 13.93
C LYS A 63 5.70 6.35 12.61
N GLY A 64 4.79 6.19 11.64
CA GLY A 64 5.06 5.56 10.36
C GLY A 64 4.01 4.53 9.99
N ASN A 65 4.03 4.10 8.74
CA ASN A 65 3.15 3.07 8.20
C ASN A 65 3.87 2.09 7.25
N LEU A 66 5.19 2.08 7.28
CA LEU A 66 6.03 1.11 6.59
C LEU A 66 6.73 0.23 7.62
N MET A 67 7.11 -0.98 7.24
CA MET A 67 7.92 -1.86 8.10
C MET A 67 9.28 -1.22 8.39
N ASP A 68 9.91 -0.65 7.36
CA ASP A 68 11.11 0.19 7.47
C ASP A 68 10.73 1.63 7.14
N GLU A 69 10.45 2.43 8.17
CA GLU A 69 10.01 3.80 7.98
C GLU A 69 11.19 4.69 7.52
N LEU A 70 10.91 5.53 6.51
CA LEU A 70 11.90 6.44 5.97
C LEU A 70 12.16 7.62 6.93
N PRO A 71 13.39 8.12 7.01
CA PRO A 71 13.72 9.29 7.81
C PRO A 71 12.81 10.49 7.51
N ASN A 72 12.34 11.17 8.53
CA ASN A 72 11.50 12.37 8.45
C ASN A 72 10.10 12.17 7.81
N ARG A 73 9.66 10.93 7.58
CA ARG A 73 8.35 10.65 7.00
C ARG A 73 7.25 10.52 8.06
N ALA A 74 7.60 10.09 9.28
CA ALA A 74 6.67 9.98 10.39
C ALA A 74 6.01 11.33 10.70
N GLY A 75 4.66 11.37 10.72
CA GLY A 75 3.87 12.58 10.91
C GLY A 75 3.93 13.61 9.77
N ALA A 76 4.66 13.36 8.68
CA ALA A 76 4.86 14.30 7.59
C ALA A 76 3.92 14.07 6.39
N THR A 77 3.30 12.92 6.28
CA THR A 77 2.40 12.57 5.18
C THR A 77 0.98 12.33 5.69
N LEU A 78 0.01 12.30 4.76
CA LEU A 78 -1.38 11.96 5.09
C LEU A 78 -1.46 10.59 5.77
N GLY A 79 -0.78 9.58 5.23
CA GLY A 79 -0.80 8.21 5.78
C GLY A 79 -0.02 8.04 7.08
N THR A 80 0.75 9.05 7.52
CA THR A 80 1.51 9.02 8.78
C THR A 80 1.04 10.10 9.75
N THR A 81 -0.22 10.49 9.67
CA THR A 81 -0.86 11.43 10.61
C THR A 81 -2.15 10.85 11.13
N ASP A 82 -2.47 11.16 12.38
CA ASP A 82 -3.72 10.77 13.02
C ASP A 82 -4.72 11.95 13.04
N PRO A 83 -6.03 11.70 13.28
CA PRO A 83 -6.99 12.75 13.57
C PRO A 83 -6.57 13.62 14.77
N PRO A 84 -6.90 14.92 14.80
CA PRO A 84 -7.71 15.66 13.80
C PRO A 84 -6.91 16.17 12.60
N ARG A 85 -5.59 16.07 12.62
CA ARG A 85 -4.74 16.57 11.52
C ARG A 85 -4.96 15.80 10.23
N HIS A 86 -5.04 14.46 10.32
CA HIS A 86 -5.36 13.60 9.20
C HIS A 86 -6.64 14.04 8.48
N ASP A 87 -7.73 14.24 9.23
CA ASP A 87 -9.03 14.59 8.66
C ASP A 87 -9.02 15.93 7.94
N ARG A 88 -8.29 16.91 8.51
CA ARG A 88 -8.10 18.21 7.86
C ARG A 88 -7.32 18.09 6.55
N LEU A 89 -6.22 17.36 6.54
CA LEU A 89 -5.39 17.17 5.34
C LEU A 89 -6.17 16.37 4.27
N ARG A 90 -6.85 15.29 4.68
CA ARG A 90 -7.68 14.50 3.79
C ARG A 90 -8.80 15.32 3.17
N GLY A 91 -9.45 16.20 3.96
CA GLY A 91 -10.48 17.12 3.47
C GLY A 91 -10.00 18.05 2.35
N LEU A 92 -8.75 18.51 2.41
CA LEU A 92 -8.18 19.38 1.38
C LEU A 92 -8.07 18.68 0.01
N ILE A 93 -7.64 17.41 0.00
CA ILE A 93 -7.45 16.66 -1.25
C ILE A 93 -8.71 15.96 -1.72
N GLN A 94 -9.68 15.71 -0.84
CA GLN A 94 -10.90 14.97 -1.16
C GLN A 94 -11.71 15.62 -2.29
N HIS A 95 -11.64 16.94 -2.40
CA HIS A 95 -12.33 17.67 -3.48
C HIS A 95 -11.81 17.31 -4.87
N ALA A 96 -10.50 17.04 -5.02
CA ALA A 96 -9.91 16.63 -6.30
C ALA A 96 -10.51 15.29 -6.78
N PHE A 97 -10.88 14.41 -5.84
CA PHE A 97 -11.45 13.08 -6.11
C PHE A 97 -12.98 13.06 -6.14
N ALA A 98 -13.64 14.22 -6.07
CA ALA A 98 -15.09 14.27 -6.21
C ALA A 98 -15.53 13.80 -7.61
N LYS A 99 -16.64 13.05 -7.70
CA LYS A 99 -17.14 12.45 -8.95
C LYS A 99 -17.16 13.46 -10.10
N ARG A 100 -17.68 14.67 -9.88
CA ARG A 100 -17.73 15.74 -10.88
C ARG A 100 -16.36 16.12 -11.47
N ASN A 101 -15.28 15.96 -10.66
CA ASN A 101 -13.92 16.25 -11.08
C ASN A 101 -13.29 15.04 -11.76
N LEU A 102 -13.83 13.83 -11.53
CA LEU A 102 -13.35 12.60 -12.18
C LEU A 102 -13.97 12.37 -13.55
N ASP A 103 -15.15 12.94 -13.85
CA ASP A 103 -15.82 12.73 -15.13
C ASP A 103 -14.99 13.23 -16.32
N TYR A 104 -14.17 14.28 -16.16
CA TYR A 104 -13.28 14.76 -17.22
C TYR A 104 -11.97 13.97 -17.34
N ILE A 105 -11.58 13.23 -16.29
CA ILE A 105 -10.26 12.54 -16.27
C ILE A 105 -10.22 11.36 -17.22
N GLU A 106 -11.37 10.74 -17.54
CA GLU A 106 -11.43 9.60 -18.46
C GLU A 106 -10.80 9.90 -19.82
N GLY A 107 -11.07 11.07 -20.40
CA GLY A 107 -10.45 11.53 -21.64
C GLY A 107 -8.94 11.58 -21.54
N HIS A 108 -8.42 12.12 -20.45
CA HIS A 108 -6.96 12.21 -20.20
C HIS A 108 -6.33 10.84 -19.93
N ILE A 109 -7.02 9.91 -19.27
CA ILE A 109 -6.56 8.54 -19.10
C ILE A 109 -6.41 7.85 -20.45
N ARG A 110 -7.41 7.98 -21.33
CA ARG A 110 -7.40 7.39 -22.66
C ARG A 110 -6.29 7.99 -23.54
N GLU A 111 -6.09 9.31 -23.47
CA GLU A 111 -4.98 10.00 -24.15
C GLU A 111 -3.62 9.48 -23.65
N ALA A 112 -3.41 9.49 -22.33
CA ALA A 112 -2.17 9.02 -21.72
C ALA A 112 -1.85 7.55 -22.09
N ALA A 113 -2.89 6.70 -22.12
CA ALA A 113 -2.73 5.30 -22.52
C ALA A 113 -2.36 5.16 -24.00
N ARG A 114 -3.01 5.90 -24.90
CA ARG A 114 -2.68 5.90 -26.33
C ARG A 114 -1.25 6.37 -26.59
N ASP A 115 -0.85 7.47 -25.94
CA ASP A 115 0.51 8.02 -26.07
C ASP A 115 1.57 7.00 -25.58
N ALA A 116 1.30 6.34 -24.47
CA ALA A 116 2.19 5.31 -23.94
C ALA A 116 2.31 4.13 -24.92
N ILE A 117 1.18 3.64 -25.45
CA ILE A 117 1.16 2.53 -26.43
C ILE A 117 1.91 2.93 -27.71
N ALA A 118 1.69 4.14 -28.22
CA ALA A 118 2.39 4.62 -29.42
C ALA A 118 3.92 4.61 -29.25
N GLY A 119 4.40 4.83 -28.01
CA GLY A 119 5.84 4.86 -27.72
C GLY A 119 6.54 3.50 -27.81
N PHE A 120 5.82 2.38 -27.88
CA PHE A 120 6.37 1.02 -27.99
C PHE A 120 5.66 0.14 -29.02
N ALA A 121 4.80 0.74 -29.87
CA ALA A 121 3.98 0.00 -30.83
C ALA A 121 4.80 -0.92 -31.76
N ASP A 122 6.02 -0.53 -32.12
CA ASP A 122 6.90 -1.29 -33.00
C ASP A 122 7.86 -2.24 -32.24
N ALA A 123 7.82 -2.23 -30.91
CA ALA A 123 8.70 -3.07 -30.10
C ALA A 123 8.17 -4.51 -30.04
N LYS A 124 9.03 -5.50 -30.29
CA LYS A 124 8.68 -6.92 -30.16
C LYS A 124 8.52 -7.34 -28.69
N THR A 125 9.30 -6.74 -27.81
CA THR A 125 9.29 -6.95 -26.36
C THR A 125 9.56 -5.63 -25.67
N PHE A 126 8.91 -5.39 -24.54
CA PHE A 126 9.09 -4.18 -23.74
C PHE A 126 8.75 -4.45 -22.27
N ASP A 127 9.28 -3.64 -21.37
CA ASP A 127 8.86 -3.63 -19.97
C ASP A 127 7.53 -2.87 -19.84
N PHE A 128 6.47 -3.58 -19.46
CA PHE A 128 5.12 -2.99 -19.35
C PHE A 128 5.01 -1.97 -18.23
N VAL A 129 5.72 -2.19 -17.12
CA VAL A 129 5.71 -1.27 -15.99
C VAL A 129 6.39 0.05 -16.37
N GLU A 130 7.57 -0.02 -16.95
CA GLU A 130 8.34 1.14 -17.36
C GLU A 130 7.67 1.94 -18.49
N HIS A 131 7.23 1.23 -19.54
CA HIS A 131 6.75 1.88 -20.77
C HIS A 131 5.28 2.27 -20.75
N PHE A 132 4.46 1.61 -19.91
CA PHE A 132 3.02 1.85 -19.84
C PHE A 132 2.57 2.27 -18.45
N SER A 133 2.64 1.37 -17.45
CA SER A 133 1.98 1.57 -16.15
C SER A 133 2.47 2.83 -15.44
N SER A 134 3.79 3.01 -15.33
CA SER A 134 4.38 4.17 -14.66
C SER A 134 4.05 5.47 -15.39
N LYS A 135 4.15 5.49 -16.73
CA LYS A 135 3.89 6.70 -17.53
C LYS A 135 2.42 7.14 -17.44
N VAL A 136 1.49 6.20 -17.59
CA VAL A 136 0.04 6.49 -17.54
C VAL A 136 -0.35 6.98 -16.16
N THR A 137 0.06 6.25 -15.11
CA THR A 137 -0.31 6.59 -13.72
C THR A 137 0.20 7.96 -13.33
N VAL A 138 1.46 8.26 -13.59
CA VAL A 138 2.08 9.55 -13.26
C VAL A 138 1.42 10.69 -14.04
N LYS A 139 1.22 10.53 -15.37
CA LYS A 139 0.58 11.56 -16.21
C LYS A 139 -0.85 11.88 -15.74
N VAL A 140 -1.63 10.84 -15.40
CA VAL A 140 -3.00 11.01 -14.89
C VAL A 140 -3.01 11.68 -13.52
N LEU A 141 -2.12 11.27 -12.60
CA LEU A 141 -2.02 11.86 -11.27
C LEU A 141 -1.69 13.35 -11.32
N PHE A 142 -0.74 13.76 -12.16
CA PHE A 142 -0.41 15.18 -12.36
C PHE A 142 -1.54 16.02 -12.97
N ARG A 143 -2.50 15.38 -13.64
CA ARG A 143 -3.69 16.08 -14.16
C ARG A 143 -4.79 16.21 -13.11
N LEU A 144 -4.80 15.32 -12.13
CA LEU A 144 -5.80 15.29 -11.08
C LEU A 144 -5.49 16.28 -9.94
N LEU A 145 -4.20 16.50 -9.67
CA LEU A 145 -3.70 17.41 -8.63
C LEU A 145 -3.40 18.81 -9.19
#